data_e0e931ac2ea66e0866a2ac1dcf1d8108
#
_entry.id   e0e931ac2ea66e0866a2ac1dcf1d8108
#
_cell.length_a   1.000
_cell.length_b   1.000
_cell.length_c   1.000
_cell.angle_alpha   90.00
_cell.angle_beta   90.00
_cell.angle_gamma   90.00
#
_symmetry.space_group_name_H-M   'P 1'
#
loop_
_entity.id
_entity.type
_entity.pdbx_description
1 polymer ?
#
loop_
_entity_poly.entity_id
_entity_poly.type
_entity_poly.pdbx_seq_one_letter_code
_entity_poly.pdbx_strand_id
1 'polypeptide(L)'
;MFIKVSVNRGLNLKIVSSLKSLFFSRGEGEIHYIGGHEVLPPPLEAYEESCAIEGLGTDMDKEARNILIEHNLRLVVYIAKKFDNTGIGVEDLISIGTIGLIKGINSFKPEKGARLSTYVSRCIDNALLTLRNYMTYSKQH
;
A
#
# COMPACT_ATOMS: atom_id res chain seq x y z
N MET A 1 1.24 12.94 -17.33
CA MET A 1 1.63 11.59 -17.74
C MET A 1 0.75 10.60 -16.98
N PHE A 2 -0.28 10.12 -17.63
CA PHE A 2 -1.19 9.13 -17.03
C PHE A 2 -0.57 7.74 -17.19
N ILE A 3 -0.07 7.17 -16.13
CA ILE A 3 0.31 5.75 -16.12
C ILE A 3 -0.99 4.97 -16.04
N LYS A 4 -1.40 4.38 -17.17
CA LYS A 4 -2.48 3.39 -17.22
C LYS A 4 -2.00 2.15 -16.47
N VAL A 5 -2.19 2.12 -15.16
CA VAL A 5 -2.09 0.87 -14.42
C VAL A 5 -3.37 0.10 -14.72
N SER A 6 -3.29 -0.88 -15.60
CA SER A 6 -4.37 -1.83 -15.83
C SER A 6 -4.47 -2.74 -14.61
N VAL A 7 -5.01 -2.20 -13.51
CA VAL A 7 -5.41 -3.00 -12.37
C VAL A 7 -6.87 -3.38 -12.62
N ASN A 8 -7.17 -4.66 -12.51
CA ASN A 8 -8.50 -5.21 -12.67
C ASN A 8 -9.49 -4.36 -11.84
N ARG A 9 -10.44 -3.66 -12.49
CA ARG A 9 -11.33 -2.67 -11.85
C ARG A 9 -12.10 -3.22 -10.64
N GLY A 10 -12.36 -4.52 -10.60
CA GLY A 10 -13.04 -5.17 -9.48
C GLY A 10 -12.19 -5.26 -8.20
N LEU A 11 -10.89 -5.43 -8.34
CA LEU A 11 -9.96 -5.53 -7.20
C LEU A 11 -9.74 -4.16 -6.54
N ASN A 12 -9.67 -3.09 -7.35
CA ASN A 12 -9.43 -1.73 -6.85
C ASN A 12 -10.56 -1.20 -5.94
N LEU A 13 -11.82 -1.41 -6.32
CA LEU A 13 -12.96 -0.92 -5.53
C LEU A 13 -13.09 -1.63 -4.18
N LYS A 14 -12.80 -2.94 -4.15
CA LYS A 14 -12.83 -3.74 -2.92
C LYS A 14 -11.69 -3.38 -1.98
N ILE A 15 -10.47 -3.22 -2.49
CA ILE A 15 -9.30 -2.81 -1.72
C ILE A 15 -9.51 -1.43 -1.09
N VAL A 16 -9.99 -0.44 -1.85
CA VAL A 16 -10.22 0.92 -1.35
C VAL A 16 -11.27 0.96 -0.26
N SER A 17 -12.37 0.22 -0.39
CA SER A 17 -13.41 0.18 0.65
C SER A 17 -12.91 -0.47 1.94
N SER A 18 -12.15 -1.54 1.84
CA SER A 18 -11.55 -2.24 2.98
C SER A 18 -10.49 -1.39 3.68
N LEU A 19 -9.66 -0.70 2.90
CA LEU A 19 -8.64 0.22 3.42
C LEU A 19 -9.27 1.42 4.13
N LYS A 20 -10.39 1.97 3.60
CA LYS A 20 -11.14 3.05 4.25
C LYS A 20 -11.65 2.65 5.63
N SER A 21 -12.22 1.45 5.76
CA SER A 21 -12.75 1.00 7.05
C SER A 21 -11.67 0.92 8.12
N LEU A 22 -10.46 0.47 7.76
CA LEU A 22 -9.30 0.45 8.66
C LEU A 22 -8.80 1.86 9.02
N PHE A 23 -8.85 2.80 8.08
CA PHE A 23 -8.43 4.18 8.32
C PHE A 23 -9.35 4.89 9.32
N PHE A 24 -10.66 4.68 9.21
CA PHE A 24 -11.65 5.29 10.09
C PHE A 24 -11.85 4.57 11.42
N SER A 25 -11.29 3.38 11.61
CA SER A 25 -11.29 2.68 12.89
C SER A 25 -10.39 3.39 13.90
N ARG A 26 -10.84 4.53 14.40
CA ARG A 26 -10.18 5.35 15.41
C ARG A 26 -10.78 5.05 16.79
N GLY A 27 -10.29 4.04 17.45
CA GLY A 27 -10.72 3.76 18.83
C GLY A 27 -10.18 2.43 19.31
N GLU A 28 -9.33 2.52 20.30
CA GLU A 28 -8.96 1.50 21.28
C GLU A 28 -9.18 0.02 20.90
N GLY A 29 -8.11 -0.64 20.55
CA GLY A 29 -7.89 -2.07 20.87
C GLY A 29 -8.64 -3.12 20.07
N GLU A 30 -9.70 -2.83 19.39
CA GLU A 30 -10.44 -3.79 18.56
C GLU A 30 -10.74 -3.23 17.18
N ILE A 31 -10.27 -3.95 16.17
CA ILE A 31 -10.61 -3.67 14.78
C ILE A 31 -12.05 -4.15 14.56
N HIS A 32 -13.03 -3.30 14.85
CA HIS A 32 -14.42 -3.58 14.52
C HIS A 32 -14.67 -3.33 13.03
N TYR A 33 -14.96 -4.41 12.32
CA TYR A 33 -15.37 -4.39 10.93
C TYR A 33 -16.83 -3.93 10.83
N ILE A 34 -17.08 -2.72 10.33
CA ILE A 34 -18.41 -2.30 9.93
C ILE A 34 -18.55 -2.45 8.42
N GLY A 35 -19.23 -3.51 8.00
CA GLY A 35 -19.79 -3.65 6.66
C GLY A 35 -18.92 -4.33 5.62
N GLY A 36 -18.87 -5.66 5.63
CA GLY A 36 -18.39 -6.49 4.53
C GLY A 36 -17.20 -7.38 4.86
N HIS A 37 -17.32 -8.61 4.53
CA HIS A 37 -16.47 -9.76 4.88
C HIS A 37 -15.03 -9.76 4.31
N GLU A 38 -14.47 -8.62 3.92
CA GLU A 38 -13.11 -8.60 3.37
C GLU A 38 -12.13 -7.92 4.34
N VAL A 39 -11.51 -8.78 5.12
CA VAL A 39 -10.39 -8.44 6.01
C VAL A 39 -9.13 -8.31 5.17
N LEU A 40 -8.37 -7.22 5.34
CA LEU A 40 -7.02 -7.17 4.75
C LEU A 40 -6.18 -8.31 5.32
N PRO A 41 -5.46 -9.03 4.48
CA PRO A 41 -4.62 -10.13 4.94
C PRO A 41 -3.54 -9.60 5.91
N PRO A 42 -3.15 -10.41 6.91
CA PRO A 42 -2.08 -10.07 7.82
C PRO A 42 -0.73 -10.00 7.07
N PRO A 43 0.30 -9.35 7.66
CA PRO A 43 1.65 -9.45 7.14
C PRO A 43 2.09 -10.91 7.01
N LEU A 44 2.90 -11.20 5.98
CA LEU A 44 3.49 -12.52 5.81
C LEU A 44 4.48 -12.83 6.95
N GLU A 45 4.53 -14.10 7.35
CA GLU A 45 5.61 -14.60 8.18
C GLU A 45 6.95 -14.55 7.40
N ALA A 46 8.06 -14.50 8.14
CA ALA A 46 9.39 -14.33 7.53
C ALA A 46 9.70 -15.37 6.45
N TYR A 47 9.32 -16.61 6.67
CA TYR A 47 9.51 -17.68 5.70
C TYR A 47 8.66 -17.50 4.44
N GLU A 48 7.39 -17.16 4.61
CA GLU A 48 6.45 -16.92 3.51
C GLU A 48 6.90 -15.73 2.65
N GLU A 49 7.34 -14.64 3.29
CA GLU A 49 7.89 -13.48 2.60
C GLU A 49 9.12 -13.84 1.79
N SER A 50 10.04 -14.63 2.37
CA SER A 50 11.22 -15.09 1.65
C SER A 50 10.87 -15.94 0.42
N CYS A 51 9.92 -16.85 0.54
CA CYS A 51 9.45 -17.65 -0.60
C CYS A 51 8.84 -16.77 -1.71
N ALA A 52 8.04 -15.77 -1.33
CA ALA A 52 7.46 -14.84 -2.30
C ALA A 52 8.55 -13.99 -2.99
N ILE A 53 9.56 -13.53 -2.25
CA ILE A 53 10.68 -12.77 -2.81
C ILE A 53 11.48 -13.64 -3.80
N GLU A 54 11.72 -14.91 -3.48
CA GLU A 54 12.40 -15.86 -4.38
C GLU A 54 11.61 -16.10 -5.68
N GLY A 55 10.30 -15.96 -5.65
CA GLY A 55 9.44 -16.06 -6.83
C GLY A 55 9.57 -14.89 -7.81
N LEU A 56 10.13 -13.75 -7.37
CA LEU A 56 10.30 -12.57 -8.23
C LEU A 56 11.29 -12.85 -9.35
N GLY A 57 10.91 -12.47 -10.58
CA GLY A 57 11.75 -12.69 -11.76
C GLY A 57 11.73 -14.12 -12.30
N THR A 58 10.92 -15.00 -11.73
CA THR A 58 10.70 -16.37 -12.20
C THR A 58 9.36 -16.46 -12.96
N ASP A 59 8.98 -17.66 -13.37
CA ASP A 59 7.63 -17.93 -13.93
C ASP A 59 6.50 -17.70 -12.92
N MET A 60 6.81 -17.64 -11.62
CA MET A 60 5.88 -17.28 -10.53
C MET A 60 5.85 -15.78 -10.20
N ASP A 61 6.49 -14.93 -10.99
CA ASP A 61 6.65 -13.49 -10.68
C ASP A 61 5.32 -12.78 -10.42
N LYS A 62 4.31 -13.06 -11.22
CA LYS A 62 3.00 -12.40 -11.10
C LYS A 62 2.32 -12.75 -9.77
N GLU A 63 2.32 -14.02 -9.41
CA GLU A 63 1.75 -14.52 -8.15
C GLU A 63 2.54 -13.99 -6.96
N ALA A 64 3.86 -14.03 -7.03
CA ALA A 64 4.75 -13.50 -6.00
C ALA A 64 4.49 -12.01 -5.74
N ARG A 65 4.39 -11.19 -6.79
CA ARG A 65 4.05 -9.76 -6.66
C ARG A 65 2.70 -9.54 -6.03
N ASN A 66 1.67 -10.27 -6.47
CA ASN A 66 0.33 -10.14 -5.91
C ASN A 66 0.30 -10.46 -4.42
N ILE A 67 0.95 -11.54 -4.00
CA ILE A 67 1.07 -11.93 -2.58
C ILE A 67 1.76 -10.82 -1.79
N LEU A 68 2.89 -10.31 -2.27
CA LEU A 68 3.63 -9.25 -1.59
C LEU A 68 2.84 -7.95 -1.51
N ILE A 69 2.07 -7.58 -2.53
CA ILE A 69 1.21 -6.40 -2.51
C ILE A 69 0.08 -6.58 -1.49
N GLU A 70 -0.67 -7.66 -1.59
CA GLU A 70 -1.84 -7.92 -0.73
C GLU A 70 -1.48 -7.93 0.76
N HIS A 71 -0.39 -8.61 1.12
CA HIS A 71 0.07 -8.75 2.50
C HIS A 71 0.83 -7.53 3.05
N ASN A 72 1.03 -6.48 2.24
CA ASN A 72 1.59 -5.20 2.65
C ASN A 72 0.58 -4.04 2.60
N LEU A 73 -0.70 -4.30 2.32
CA LEU A 73 -1.73 -3.25 2.29
C LEU A 73 -1.99 -2.63 3.65
N ARG A 74 -1.87 -3.39 4.75
CA ARG A 74 -1.96 -2.84 6.11
C ARG A 74 -0.86 -1.82 6.38
N LEU A 75 0.32 -2.01 5.82
CA LEU A 75 1.42 -1.07 5.92
C LEU A 75 1.09 0.27 5.23
N VAL A 76 0.40 0.22 4.08
CA VAL A 76 -0.10 1.44 3.40
C VAL A 76 -1.02 2.23 4.33
N VAL A 77 -1.98 1.56 4.97
CA VAL A 77 -2.90 2.20 5.91
C VAL A 77 -2.15 2.81 7.10
N TYR A 78 -1.23 2.06 7.66
CA TYR A 78 -0.40 2.52 8.80
C TYR A 78 0.37 3.80 8.46
N ILE A 79 1.01 3.84 7.30
CA ILE A 79 1.77 5.01 6.86
C ILE A 79 0.84 6.16 6.48
N ALA A 80 -0.26 5.89 5.78
CA ALA A 80 -1.24 6.90 5.38
C ALA A 80 -1.84 7.65 6.58
N LYS A 81 -2.02 6.99 7.72
CA LYS A 81 -2.50 7.62 8.97
C LYS A 81 -1.62 8.76 9.46
N LYS A 82 -0.33 8.75 9.15
CA LYS A 82 0.59 9.86 9.49
C LYS A 82 0.28 11.14 8.73
N PHE A 83 -0.52 11.07 7.67
CA PHE A 83 -0.90 12.17 6.81
C PHE A 83 -2.35 12.64 7.01
N ASP A 84 -3.06 12.13 8.01
CA ASP A 84 -4.48 12.44 8.24
C ASP A 84 -4.73 13.91 8.54
N ASN A 85 -3.76 14.62 9.13
CA ASN A 85 -3.82 16.04 9.45
C ASN A 85 -3.43 16.97 8.28
N THR A 86 -3.16 16.44 7.12
CA THR A 86 -2.76 17.25 5.94
C THR A 86 -3.93 17.88 5.20
N GLY A 87 -5.16 17.49 5.52
CA GLY A 87 -6.38 17.89 4.80
C GLY A 87 -6.57 17.19 3.47
N ILE A 88 -5.75 16.17 3.17
CA ILE A 88 -5.90 15.31 1.99
C ILE A 88 -6.91 14.23 2.31
N GLY A 89 -7.85 13.96 1.39
CA GLY A 89 -8.84 12.90 1.54
C GLY A 89 -8.20 11.52 1.73
N VAL A 90 -8.77 10.72 2.62
CA VAL A 90 -8.26 9.37 2.92
C VAL A 90 -8.18 8.47 1.69
N GLU A 91 -9.12 8.62 0.75
CA GLU A 91 -9.11 7.87 -0.51
C GLU A 91 -7.88 8.16 -1.35
N ASP A 92 -7.50 9.42 -1.45
CA ASP A 92 -6.32 9.85 -2.18
C ASP A 92 -5.05 9.35 -1.51
N LEU A 93 -4.97 9.45 -0.17
CA LEU A 93 -3.84 8.93 0.61
C LEU A 93 -3.65 7.41 0.39
N ILE A 94 -4.72 6.64 0.48
CA ILE A 94 -4.66 5.19 0.29
C ILE A 94 -4.31 4.84 -1.16
N SER A 95 -4.92 5.50 -2.13
CA SER A 95 -4.67 5.25 -3.56
C SER A 95 -3.21 5.55 -3.92
N ILE A 96 -2.70 6.68 -3.52
CA ILE A 96 -1.31 7.08 -3.80
C ILE A 96 -0.32 6.21 -3.01
N GLY A 97 -0.61 5.91 -1.76
CA GLY A 97 0.20 5.00 -0.94
C GLY A 97 0.27 3.60 -1.54
N THR A 98 -0.83 3.08 -2.07
CA THR A 98 -0.88 1.79 -2.76
C THR A 98 -0.06 1.80 -4.06
N ILE A 99 -0.09 2.88 -4.82
CA ILE A 99 0.77 3.05 -6.00
C ILE A 99 2.24 3.04 -5.57
N GLY A 100 2.59 3.71 -4.48
CA GLY A 100 3.94 3.68 -3.91
C GLY A 100 4.39 2.27 -3.53
N LEU A 101 3.51 1.49 -2.91
CA LEU A 101 3.77 0.08 -2.58
C LEU A 101 4.03 -0.76 -3.84
N ILE A 102 3.16 -0.66 -4.85
CA ILE A 102 3.30 -1.42 -6.11
C ILE A 102 4.61 -1.07 -6.80
N LYS A 103 4.94 0.21 -6.91
CA LYS A 103 6.23 0.66 -7.47
C LYS A 103 7.42 0.11 -6.66
N GLY A 104 7.30 0.12 -5.34
CA GLY A 104 8.33 -0.43 -4.45
C GLY A 104 8.57 -1.91 -4.68
N ILE A 105 7.51 -2.72 -4.75
CA ILE A 105 7.63 -4.16 -5.01
C ILE A 105 8.20 -4.41 -6.41
N ASN A 106 7.79 -3.65 -7.41
CA ASN A 106 8.27 -3.77 -8.78
C ASN A 106 9.76 -3.41 -8.94
N SER A 107 10.28 -2.54 -8.11
CA SER A 107 11.68 -2.08 -8.14
C SER A 107 12.57 -2.71 -7.07
N PHE A 108 12.01 -3.53 -6.19
CA PHE A 108 12.76 -4.19 -5.12
C PHE A 108 13.79 -5.17 -5.67
N LYS A 109 15.01 -5.08 -5.13
CA LYS A 109 16.14 -5.94 -5.49
C LYS A 109 16.72 -6.57 -4.22
N PRO A 110 16.41 -7.85 -3.95
CA PRO A 110 16.85 -8.55 -2.73
C PRO A 110 18.37 -8.54 -2.57
N GLU A 111 19.11 -8.60 -3.67
CA GLU A 111 20.58 -8.60 -3.69
C GLU A 111 21.22 -7.35 -3.09
N LYS A 112 20.48 -6.26 -2.95
CA LYS A 112 20.96 -5.01 -2.32
C LYS A 112 20.92 -5.03 -0.79
N GLY A 113 20.44 -6.11 -0.17
CA GLY A 113 20.50 -6.34 1.26
C GLY A 113 19.48 -5.59 2.12
N ALA A 114 18.62 -4.77 1.54
CA ALA A 114 17.54 -4.11 2.28
C ALA A 114 16.38 -5.08 2.53
N ARG A 115 15.71 -4.95 3.68
CA ARG A 115 14.46 -5.66 3.95
C ARG A 115 13.35 -5.08 3.08
N LEU A 116 12.45 -5.93 2.60
CA LEU A 116 11.30 -5.51 1.79
C LEU A 116 10.47 -4.45 2.50
N SER A 117 10.08 -4.67 3.76
CA SER A 117 9.28 -3.74 4.55
C SER A 117 9.91 -2.35 4.66
N THR A 118 11.22 -2.28 4.87
CA THR A 118 11.96 -1.01 4.94
C THR A 118 11.94 -0.29 3.59
N TYR A 119 12.18 -1.02 2.52
CA TYR A 119 12.22 -0.46 1.16
C TYR A 119 10.85 0.05 0.71
N VAL A 120 9.80 -0.76 0.85
CA VAL A 120 8.45 -0.35 0.44
C VAL A 120 7.88 0.74 1.33
N SER A 121 8.20 0.78 2.62
CA SER A 121 7.81 1.88 3.50
C SER A 121 8.32 3.22 2.99
N ARG A 122 9.56 3.29 2.56
CA ARG A 122 10.13 4.51 1.94
C ARG A 122 9.44 4.88 0.63
N CYS A 123 9.10 3.89 -0.18
CA CYS A 123 8.36 4.14 -1.43
C CYS A 123 6.97 4.70 -1.16
N ILE A 124 6.26 4.19 -0.16
CA ILE A 124 4.94 4.67 0.26
C ILE A 124 5.07 6.09 0.83
N ASP A 125 5.99 6.32 1.76
CA ASP A 125 6.24 7.65 2.36
C ASP A 125 6.55 8.69 1.26
N ASN A 126 7.44 8.38 0.34
CA ASN A 126 7.82 9.29 -0.74
C ASN A 126 6.64 9.62 -1.66
N ALA A 127 5.79 8.64 -1.97
CA ALA A 127 4.59 8.86 -2.77
C ALA A 127 3.62 9.82 -2.07
N LEU A 128 3.40 9.64 -0.76
CA LEU A 128 2.51 10.48 0.04
C LEU A 128 3.09 11.89 0.28
N LEU A 129 4.39 12.00 0.50
CA LEU A 129 5.07 13.30 0.60
C LEU A 129 4.96 14.10 -0.70
N THR A 130 5.13 13.44 -1.84
CA THR A 130 4.96 14.06 -3.16
C THR A 130 3.54 14.58 -3.35
N LEU A 131 2.53 13.80 -2.99
CA LEU A 131 1.12 14.23 -3.02
C LEU A 131 0.88 15.43 -2.12
N ARG A 132 1.36 15.39 -0.88
CA ARG A 132 1.22 16.50 0.08
C ARG A 132 1.84 17.78 -0.48
N ASN A 133 3.05 17.70 -1.00
CA ASN A 133 3.76 18.86 -1.55
C ASN A 133 3.03 19.46 -2.75
N TYR A 134 2.51 18.59 -3.64
CA TYR A 134 1.70 19.02 -4.78
C TYR A 134 0.43 19.76 -4.34
N MET A 135 -0.30 19.20 -3.37
CA MET A 135 -1.52 19.80 -2.85
C MET A 135 -1.28 21.13 -2.12
N THR A 136 -0.16 21.25 -1.43
CA THR A 136 0.25 22.51 -0.78
C THR A 136 0.57 23.59 -1.82
N TYR A 137 1.31 23.22 -2.85
CA TYR A 137 1.65 24.15 -3.95
C TYR A 137 0.39 24.62 -4.69
N SER A 138 -0.52 23.72 -5.00
CA SER A 138 -1.79 24.02 -5.70
C SER A 138 -2.72 24.96 -4.92
N LYS A 139 -2.62 24.98 -3.57
CA LYS A 139 -3.42 25.90 -2.73
C LYS A 139 -2.85 27.32 -2.66
N GLN A 140 -1.58 27.51 -3.01
CA GLN A 140 -0.89 28.81 -2.96
C GLN A 140 -0.94 29.57 -4.30
N HIS A 141 -1.34 28.93 -5.38
CA HIS A 141 -1.42 29.46 -6.74
C HIS A 141 -2.79 29.18 -7.35
#